data_d3e98fb4cfa09deacb4d041aa1d85acf
#
_entry.id   d3e98fb4cfa09deacb4d041aa1d85acf
#
_cell.length_a   1.000
_cell.length_b   1.000
_cell.length_c   1.000
_cell.angle_alpha   90.00
_cell.angle_beta   90.00
_cell.angle_gamma   90.00
#
_symmetry.space_group_name_H-M   'P 1'
#
loop_
_entity.id
_entity.type
_entity.pdbx_description
1 polymer ?
#
loop_
_entity_poly.entity_id
_entity_poly.type
_entity_poly.pdbx_seq_one_letter_code
_entity_poly.pdbx_strand_id
1 'polypeptide(L)'
;PVSGVSWFEAAAYAEFLGKTLPTIYHWIRAAFPNAENITPLTPLIIPQSNIERLSVAKVGSFPGTSSSGAKDMAGNVREWCWNAVGENRYCLGGMWQDPAYMFNEGVAPSAWDRFAGNGFRCALYPEDALVPDDLLEEINLGFYDPYAIPPYSKKAFDSIKAMFAYEPSPLDPVVESRKKGGRGWIRETVTINAAYNNERLIIHLDLPTDCKPPYKTLVYFPGGNAFKQKKISRNFLWEPWDLI
;
A
#
# COMPACT_ATOMS: atom_id res chain seq x y z
N PRO A 1 -18.36 -2.13 -13.52
CA PRO A 1 -18.50 -3.36 -12.73
C PRO A 1 -19.67 -3.26 -11.77
N VAL A 2 -20.12 -4.40 -11.22
CA VAL A 2 -20.95 -4.45 -10.01
C VAL A 2 -20.02 -4.18 -8.83
N SER A 3 -20.45 -3.35 -7.88
CA SER A 3 -19.70 -3.02 -6.67
C SER A 3 -20.63 -2.74 -5.50
N GLY A 4 -20.11 -2.67 -4.29
CA GLY A 4 -20.92 -2.50 -3.09
C GLY A 4 -21.69 -3.76 -2.72
N VAL A 5 -21.17 -4.92 -3.05
CA VAL A 5 -21.75 -6.24 -2.74
C VAL A 5 -20.86 -7.00 -1.77
N SER A 6 -21.48 -7.76 -0.88
CA SER A 6 -20.79 -8.67 0.04
C SER A 6 -20.22 -9.89 -0.70
N TRP A 7 -19.30 -10.60 -0.04
CA TRP A 7 -18.75 -11.84 -0.57
C TRP A 7 -19.86 -12.88 -0.83
N PHE A 8 -20.82 -12.97 0.08
CA PHE A 8 -21.94 -13.93 -0.05
C PHE A 8 -22.81 -13.61 -1.27
N GLU A 9 -23.11 -12.35 -1.53
CA GLU A 9 -23.89 -11.93 -2.71
C GLU A 9 -23.10 -12.20 -4.00
N ALA A 10 -21.81 -11.94 -4.01
CA ALA A 10 -20.93 -12.22 -5.13
C ALA A 10 -20.84 -13.73 -5.41
N ALA A 11 -20.66 -14.55 -4.37
CA ALA A 11 -20.60 -16.00 -4.48
C ALA A 11 -21.94 -16.59 -4.97
N ALA A 12 -23.07 -16.17 -4.40
CA ALA A 12 -24.40 -16.63 -4.81
C ALA A 12 -24.69 -16.26 -6.27
N TYR A 13 -24.31 -15.07 -6.72
CA TYR A 13 -24.46 -14.70 -8.12
C TYR A 13 -23.59 -15.55 -9.05
N ALA A 14 -22.34 -15.81 -8.66
CA ALA A 14 -21.46 -16.67 -9.42
C ALA A 14 -22.05 -18.09 -9.56
N GLU A 15 -22.52 -18.66 -8.45
CA GLU A 15 -23.18 -19.98 -8.42
C GLU A 15 -24.43 -20.02 -9.29
N PHE A 16 -25.29 -18.98 -9.22
CA PHE A 16 -26.47 -18.85 -10.10
C PHE A 16 -26.12 -18.93 -11.60
N LEU A 17 -24.93 -18.46 -11.97
CA LEU A 17 -24.42 -18.54 -13.35
C LEU A 17 -23.70 -19.85 -13.67
N GLY A 18 -23.70 -20.85 -12.79
CA GLY A 18 -22.90 -22.06 -12.94
C GLY A 18 -21.39 -21.81 -12.89
N LYS A 19 -20.96 -20.77 -12.14
CA LYS A 19 -19.57 -20.34 -11.98
C LYS A 19 -19.21 -20.26 -10.49
N THR A 20 -18.03 -19.78 -10.19
CA THR A 20 -17.58 -19.52 -8.83
C THR A 20 -16.79 -18.22 -8.77
N LEU A 21 -16.42 -17.79 -7.57
CA LEU A 21 -15.38 -16.77 -7.41
C LEU A 21 -14.00 -17.41 -7.64
N PRO A 22 -13.04 -16.69 -8.22
CA PRO A 22 -11.69 -17.22 -8.38
C PRO A 22 -11.04 -17.42 -7.00
N THR A 23 -10.22 -18.45 -6.85
CA THR A 23 -9.28 -18.47 -5.73
C THR A 23 -8.24 -17.38 -5.90
N ILE A 24 -7.55 -16.97 -4.82
CA ILE A 24 -6.45 -16.00 -4.93
C ILE A 24 -5.38 -16.46 -5.92
N TYR A 25 -5.10 -17.75 -5.97
CA TYR A 25 -4.10 -18.35 -6.86
C TYR A 25 -4.50 -18.21 -8.33
N HIS A 26 -5.76 -18.49 -8.66
CA HIS A 26 -6.26 -18.34 -10.02
C HIS A 26 -6.36 -16.86 -10.43
N TRP A 27 -6.77 -16.01 -9.49
CA TRP A 27 -6.81 -14.57 -9.73
C TRP A 27 -5.40 -14.02 -10.00
N ILE A 28 -4.44 -14.37 -9.13
CA ILE A 28 -3.02 -13.99 -9.29
C ILE A 28 -2.48 -14.54 -10.61
N ARG A 29 -2.80 -15.78 -10.97
CA ARG A 29 -2.36 -16.37 -12.24
C ARG A 29 -2.94 -15.63 -13.46
N ALA A 30 -4.18 -15.15 -13.37
CA ALA A 30 -4.80 -14.36 -14.42
C ALA A 30 -4.18 -12.94 -14.52
N ALA A 31 -3.84 -12.33 -13.39
CA ALA A 31 -3.19 -11.02 -13.33
C ALA A 31 -1.70 -11.09 -13.72
N PHE A 32 -0.99 -12.12 -13.24
CA PHE A 32 0.46 -12.30 -13.34
C PHE A 32 0.79 -13.71 -13.84
N PRO A 33 0.66 -14.01 -15.12
CA PRO A 33 0.83 -15.38 -15.63
C PRO A 33 2.22 -15.97 -15.38
N ASN A 34 3.24 -15.13 -15.18
CA ASN A 34 4.58 -15.54 -14.77
C ASN A 34 4.81 -15.09 -13.33
N ALA A 35 4.28 -15.85 -12.36
CA ALA A 35 4.31 -15.51 -10.93
C ALA A 35 5.73 -15.24 -10.38
N GLU A 36 6.77 -15.77 -11.01
CA GLU A 36 8.17 -15.49 -10.67
C GLU A 36 8.63 -14.06 -11.00
N ASN A 37 7.86 -13.33 -11.82
CA ASN A 37 8.20 -11.99 -12.31
C ASN A 37 7.02 -11.01 -12.17
N ILE A 38 6.44 -10.91 -10.98
CA ILE A 38 5.31 -10.00 -10.69
C ILE A 38 5.68 -8.53 -10.95
N THR A 39 6.90 -8.15 -10.63
CA THR A 39 7.38 -6.78 -10.67
C THR A 39 7.43 -6.14 -12.07
N PRO A 40 7.80 -6.82 -13.16
CA PRO A 40 7.89 -6.16 -14.47
C PRO A 40 6.54 -5.77 -15.08
N LEU A 41 5.44 -6.43 -14.71
CA LEU A 41 4.12 -6.14 -15.27
C LEU A 41 3.46 -4.90 -14.65
N THR A 42 3.66 -4.70 -13.36
CA THR A 42 3.05 -3.58 -12.61
C THR A 42 3.33 -2.22 -13.24
N PRO A 43 4.56 -1.83 -13.61
CA PRO A 43 4.84 -0.56 -14.26
C PRO A 43 4.17 -0.41 -15.63
N LEU A 44 3.83 -1.51 -16.30
CA LEU A 44 3.21 -1.48 -17.62
C LEU A 44 1.68 -1.39 -17.53
N ILE A 45 1.05 -2.11 -16.61
CA ILE A 45 -0.41 -2.18 -16.50
C ILE A 45 -1.00 -1.00 -15.74
N ILE A 46 -0.36 -0.53 -14.68
CA ILE A 46 -0.88 0.55 -13.81
C ILE A 46 -1.21 1.83 -14.57
N PRO A 47 -0.34 2.40 -15.42
CA PRO A 47 -0.64 3.62 -16.15
C PRO A 47 -1.85 3.50 -17.09
N GLN A 48 -2.17 2.28 -17.49
CA GLN A 48 -3.24 1.94 -18.43
C GLN A 48 -4.53 1.47 -17.73
N SER A 49 -4.60 1.56 -16.41
CA SER A 49 -5.67 1.02 -15.57
C SER A 49 -6.43 2.12 -14.84
N ASN A 50 -7.61 1.78 -14.30
CA ASN A 50 -8.41 2.67 -13.47
C ASN A 50 -7.97 2.57 -11.99
N ILE A 51 -6.77 3.04 -11.71
CA ILE A 51 -6.19 3.12 -10.36
C ILE A 51 -5.67 4.55 -10.12
N GLU A 52 -5.68 5.03 -8.88
CA GLU A 52 -5.40 6.45 -8.55
C GLU A 52 -6.30 7.42 -9.34
N ARG A 53 -7.58 7.08 -9.51
CA ARG A 53 -8.59 7.86 -10.26
C ARG A 53 -9.71 8.36 -9.33
N LEU A 54 -10.66 9.08 -9.91
CA LEU A 54 -11.72 9.73 -9.14
C LEU A 54 -12.95 8.85 -8.94
N SER A 55 -13.23 7.92 -9.86
CA SER A 55 -14.46 7.13 -9.83
C SER A 55 -14.28 5.78 -10.50
N VAL A 56 -15.23 4.87 -10.21
CA VAL A 56 -15.40 3.63 -10.95
C VAL A 56 -15.67 3.91 -12.42
N ALA A 57 -15.20 3.04 -13.31
CA ALA A 57 -15.36 3.15 -14.74
C ALA A 57 -16.08 1.92 -15.33
N LYS A 58 -16.62 2.07 -16.56
CA LYS A 58 -17.20 0.95 -17.29
C LYS A 58 -16.15 -0.13 -17.51
N VAL A 59 -16.54 -1.39 -17.32
CA VAL A 59 -15.67 -2.55 -17.56
C VAL A 59 -15.06 -2.49 -18.96
N GLY A 60 -13.75 -2.72 -19.04
CA GLY A 60 -13.00 -2.75 -20.29
C GLY A 60 -12.76 -1.39 -20.94
N SER A 61 -13.09 -0.27 -20.28
CA SER A 61 -12.87 1.08 -20.84
C SER A 61 -11.42 1.53 -20.78
N PHE A 62 -10.60 0.88 -19.95
CA PHE A 62 -9.17 1.12 -19.88
C PHE A 62 -8.40 0.08 -20.71
N PRO A 63 -7.28 0.48 -21.36
CA PRO A 63 -6.50 -0.43 -22.19
C PRO A 63 -5.71 -1.48 -21.42
N GLY A 64 -5.51 -1.27 -20.11
CA GLY A 64 -4.73 -2.17 -19.25
C GLY A 64 -5.23 -3.61 -19.32
N THR A 65 -4.39 -4.48 -19.82
CA THR A 65 -4.67 -5.90 -20.03
C THR A 65 -3.53 -6.72 -19.46
N SER A 66 -3.85 -7.76 -18.71
CA SER A 66 -2.83 -8.70 -18.24
C SER A 66 -2.31 -9.54 -19.42
N SER A 67 -1.19 -10.22 -19.23
CA SER A 67 -0.64 -11.11 -20.26
C SER A 67 -1.51 -12.33 -20.55
N SER A 68 -2.48 -12.66 -19.68
CA SER A 68 -3.53 -13.65 -19.94
C SER A 68 -4.69 -13.11 -20.78
N GLY A 69 -4.68 -11.82 -21.14
CA GLY A 69 -5.76 -11.14 -21.86
C GLY A 69 -6.88 -10.61 -20.98
N ALA A 70 -6.79 -10.75 -19.66
CA ALA A 70 -7.80 -10.25 -18.73
C ALA A 70 -7.67 -8.72 -18.55
N LYS A 71 -8.83 -8.02 -18.69
CA LYS A 71 -8.94 -6.58 -18.43
C LYS A 71 -9.36 -6.29 -17.01
N ASP A 72 -9.07 -5.05 -16.57
CA ASP A 72 -9.45 -4.51 -15.26
C ASP A 72 -8.93 -5.35 -14.07
N MET A 73 -7.84 -6.09 -14.27
CA MET A 73 -7.16 -6.79 -13.18
C MET A 73 -6.51 -5.80 -12.20
N ALA A 74 -6.11 -4.63 -12.68
CA ALA A 74 -5.56 -3.56 -11.85
C ALA A 74 -6.57 -2.42 -11.71
N GLY A 75 -6.98 -2.13 -10.48
CA GLY A 75 -7.87 -1.03 -10.17
C GLY A 75 -9.34 -1.30 -10.51
N ASN A 76 -10.08 -0.26 -10.72
CA ASN A 76 -11.53 -0.22 -10.91
C ASN A 76 -12.28 -0.62 -9.65
N VAL A 77 -12.42 -1.89 -9.34
CA VAL A 77 -12.95 -2.41 -8.06
C VAL A 77 -12.02 -3.51 -7.55
N ARG A 78 -11.89 -3.62 -6.24
CA ARG A 78 -11.30 -4.80 -5.61
C ARG A 78 -12.19 -5.98 -5.87
N GLU A 79 -11.62 -7.13 -6.11
CA GLU A 79 -12.38 -8.30 -6.51
C GLU A 79 -12.34 -9.37 -5.44
N TRP A 80 -13.53 -9.77 -4.97
CA TRP A 80 -13.70 -10.85 -4.02
C TRP A 80 -13.12 -12.15 -4.57
N CYS A 81 -12.31 -12.80 -3.75
CA CYS A 81 -11.79 -14.15 -4.00
C CYS A 81 -12.48 -15.17 -3.09
N TRP A 82 -12.36 -16.45 -3.45
CA TRP A 82 -12.95 -17.56 -2.70
C TRP A 82 -12.35 -17.70 -1.30
N ASN A 83 -11.02 -17.58 -1.18
CA ASN A 83 -10.30 -17.94 0.03
C ASN A 83 -10.64 -17.06 1.23
N ALA A 84 -10.76 -17.71 2.38
CA ALA A 84 -10.94 -17.08 3.68
C ALA A 84 -9.59 -16.65 4.29
N VAL A 85 -9.65 -15.72 5.22
CA VAL A 85 -8.61 -15.36 6.18
C VAL A 85 -9.31 -15.17 7.52
N GLY A 86 -9.39 -16.21 8.33
CA GLY A 86 -10.28 -16.25 9.48
C GLY A 86 -11.73 -16.04 9.05
N GLU A 87 -12.44 -15.12 9.67
CA GLU A 87 -13.81 -14.76 9.32
C GLU A 87 -13.92 -13.83 8.09
N ASN A 88 -12.80 -13.37 7.56
CA ASN A 88 -12.72 -12.44 6.45
C ASN A 88 -12.55 -13.14 5.10
N ARG A 89 -12.64 -12.40 4.00
CA ARG A 89 -12.42 -12.87 2.64
C ARG A 89 -11.45 -11.99 1.89
N TYR A 90 -10.62 -12.61 1.08
CA TYR A 90 -9.67 -11.87 0.26
C TYR A 90 -10.34 -11.05 -0.83
N CYS A 91 -9.82 -9.82 -1.05
CA CYS A 91 -10.02 -9.00 -2.23
C CYS A 91 -8.67 -8.63 -2.82
N LEU A 92 -8.58 -8.67 -4.13
CA LEU A 92 -7.37 -8.38 -4.89
C LEU A 92 -7.62 -7.28 -5.95
N GLY A 93 -6.54 -6.74 -6.50
CA GLY A 93 -6.55 -5.83 -7.65
C GLY A 93 -6.55 -4.33 -7.35
N GLY A 94 -6.90 -3.94 -6.14
CA GLY A 94 -7.10 -2.53 -5.79
C GLY A 94 -8.39 -1.94 -6.37
N MET A 95 -8.80 -0.76 -5.92
CA MET A 95 -9.92 -0.01 -6.47
C MET A 95 -9.44 1.27 -7.16
N TRP A 96 -10.38 2.01 -7.78
CA TRP A 96 -10.06 3.23 -8.52
C TRP A 96 -9.36 4.32 -7.69
N GLN A 97 -9.56 4.40 -6.37
CA GLN A 97 -8.91 5.39 -5.48
C GLN A 97 -7.66 4.87 -4.82
N ASP A 98 -7.40 3.57 -4.89
CA ASP A 98 -6.25 2.98 -4.23
C ASP A 98 -4.94 3.48 -4.86
N PRO A 99 -3.88 3.58 -4.06
CA PRO A 99 -2.54 3.81 -4.60
C PRO A 99 -2.07 2.59 -5.42
N ALA A 100 -1.21 2.84 -6.38
CA ALA A 100 -0.78 1.84 -7.37
C ALA A 100 -0.25 0.54 -6.76
N TYR A 101 0.40 0.58 -5.60
CA TYR A 101 0.96 -0.61 -4.96
C TYR A 101 -0.13 -1.61 -4.50
N MET A 102 -1.37 -1.15 -4.29
CA MET A 102 -2.49 -2.01 -3.90
C MET A 102 -2.87 -3.04 -4.97
N PHE A 103 -2.38 -2.90 -6.19
CA PHE A 103 -2.51 -3.94 -7.21
C PHE A 103 -1.76 -5.23 -6.82
N ASN A 104 -0.62 -5.08 -6.13
CA ASN A 104 0.21 -6.21 -5.67
C ASN A 104 -0.16 -6.66 -4.25
N GLU A 105 -1.03 -5.93 -3.58
CA GLU A 105 -1.43 -6.18 -2.21
C GLU A 105 -2.87 -6.71 -2.16
N GLY A 106 -3.12 -7.62 -1.24
CA GLY A 106 -4.47 -8.05 -0.93
C GLY A 106 -5.01 -7.35 0.31
N VAL A 107 -6.32 -7.25 0.38
CA VAL A 107 -7.03 -6.89 1.62
C VAL A 107 -7.99 -8.01 1.97
N ALA A 108 -8.29 -8.16 3.25
CA ALA A 108 -9.23 -9.17 3.72
C ALA A 108 -10.31 -8.52 4.60
N PRO A 109 -11.30 -7.84 4.00
CA PRO A 109 -12.43 -7.29 4.74
C PRO A 109 -13.39 -8.40 5.19
N SER A 110 -14.30 -8.05 6.11
CA SER A 110 -15.38 -8.95 6.52
C SER A 110 -16.16 -9.45 5.29
N ALA A 111 -16.55 -10.74 5.30
CA ALA A 111 -17.36 -11.31 4.23
C ALA A 111 -18.71 -10.60 4.02
N TRP A 112 -19.18 -9.84 5.00
CA TRP A 112 -20.41 -9.04 4.96
C TRP A 112 -20.19 -7.60 4.49
N ASP A 113 -18.94 -7.19 4.27
CA ASP A 113 -18.65 -5.82 3.86
C ASP A 113 -19.21 -5.52 2.47
N ARG A 114 -19.89 -4.37 2.36
CA ARG A 114 -20.48 -3.84 1.13
C ARG A 114 -19.85 -2.50 0.74
N PHE A 115 -18.55 -2.36 1.00
CA PHE A 115 -17.85 -1.17 0.61
C PHE A 115 -17.93 -0.95 -0.90
N ALA A 116 -18.19 0.29 -1.32
CA ALA A 116 -18.41 0.62 -2.73
C ALA A 116 -17.23 0.24 -3.66
N GLY A 117 -16.03 0.13 -3.11
CA GLY A 117 -14.84 -0.30 -3.84
C GLY A 117 -14.70 -1.81 -4.02
N ASN A 118 -15.55 -2.64 -3.37
CA ASN A 118 -15.50 -4.09 -3.48
C ASN A 118 -16.52 -4.58 -4.49
N GLY A 119 -16.06 -5.35 -5.46
CA GLY A 119 -16.83 -6.02 -6.48
C GLY A 119 -16.33 -7.46 -6.68
N PHE A 120 -16.51 -8.02 -7.85
CA PHE A 120 -16.07 -9.38 -8.14
C PHE A 120 -15.97 -9.66 -9.63
N ARG A 121 -15.28 -10.74 -9.96
CA ARG A 121 -15.36 -11.47 -11.23
C ARG A 121 -15.69 -12.92 -10.99
N CYS A 122 -16.34 -13.55 -11.97
CA CYS A 122 -16.60 -14.99 -11.92
C CYS A 122 -15.43 -15.74 -12.59
N ALA A 123 -15.17 -16.95 -12.08
CA ALA A 123 -14.32 -17.94 -12.70
C ALA A 123 -15.18 -19.14 -13.16
N LEU A 124 -14.84 -19.70 -14.29
CA LEU A 124 -15.41 -20.95 -14.78
C LEU A 124 -14.27 -21.96 -14.88
N TYR A 125 -14.42 -23.08 -14.19
CA TYR A 125 -13.53 -24.23 -14.34
C TYR A 125 -14.13 -25.22 -15.33
N PRO A 126 -13.36 -25.79 -16.26
CA PRO A 126 -13.81 -26.89 -17.09
C PRO A 126 -14.36 -28.04 -16.23
N GLU A 127 -15.35 -28.77 -16.74
CA GLU A 127 -15.98 -29.88 -16.00
C GLU A 127 -15.01 -30.99 -15.55
N ASP A 128 -13.93 -31.16 -16.28
CA ASP A 128 -12.84 -32.12 -16.01
C ASP A 128 -11.69 -31.49 -15.19
N ALA A 129 -11.74 -30.22 -14.89
CA ALA A 129 -10.72 -29.55 -14.09
C ALA A 129 -10.98 -29.79 -12.60
N LEU A 130 -10.16 -30.62 -12.00
CA LEU A 130 -10.10 -30.72 -10.54
C LEU A 130 -9.36 -29.50 -9.97
N VAL A 131 -10.08 -28.68 -9.23
CA VAL A 131 -9.43 -27.66 -8.40
C VAL A 131 -8.95 -28.36 -7.13
N PRO A 132 -7.63 -28.42 -6.88
CA PRO A 132 -7.10 -29.05 -5.68
C PRO A 132 -7.66 -28.38 -4.41
N ASP A 133 -7.98 -29.19 -3.41
CA ASP A 133 -8.61 -28.70 -2.17
C ASP A 133 -7.73 -27.69 -1.44
N ASP A 134 -6.41 -27.83 -1.49
CA ASP A 134 -5.44 -26.90 -0.90
C ASP A 134 -5.54 -25.48 -1.50
N LEU A 135 -6.00 -25.33 -2.73
CA LEU A 135 -6.26 -24.00 -3.33
C LEU A 135 -7.56 -23.36 -2.82
N LEU A 136 -8.45 -24.13 -2.20
CA LEU A 136 -9.73 -23.69 -1.64
C LEU A 136 -9.62 -23.38 -0.15
N GLU A 137 -8.57 -23.84 0.50
CA GLU A 137 -8.36 -23.70 1.93
C GLU A 137 -8.22 -22.23 2.38
N GLU A 138 -8.39 -22.04 3.66
CA GLU A 138 -8.14 -20.78 4.33
C GLU A 138 -6.67 -20.38 4.22
N ILE A 139 -6.43 -19.10 3.89
CA ILE A 139 -5.10 -18.54 3.84
C ILE A 139 -4.62 -18.27 5.27
N ASN A 140 -3.66 -19.04 5.69
CA ASN A 140 -2.95 -18.76 6.93
C ASN A 140 -1.85 -17.73 6.65
N LEU A 141 -2.10 -16.48 7.04
CA LEU A 141 -1.09 -15.42 6.93
C LEU A 141 0.12 -15.66 7.82
N GLY A 142 0.05 -16.65 8.70
CA GLY A 142 1.08 -16.98 9.67
C GLY A 142 1.43 -15.77 10.56
N PHE A 143 1.41 -15.92 11.85
CA PHE A 143 1.98 -14.89 12.70
C PHE A 143 3.51 -14.99 12.62
N TYR A 144 4.13 -14.03 11.94
CA TYR A 144 5.57 -13.90 11.96
C TYR A 144 5.98 -13.31 13.32
N ASP A 145 6.47 -14.17 14.20
CA ASP A 145 7.08 -13.71 15.44
C ASP A 145 8.57 -13.42 15.22
N PRO A 146 8.99 -12.15 15.12
CA PRO A 146 10.37 -11.81 14.90
C PRO A 146 11.28 -12.22 16.08
N TYR A 147 10.72 -12.45 17.26
CA TYR A 147 11.46 -12.89 18.43
C TYR A 147 11.69 -14.40 18.47
N ALA A 148 10.92 -15.18 17.72
CA ALA A 148 11.12 -16.63 17.56
C ALA A 148 12.32 -16.94 16.64
N ILE A 149 12.81 -15.98 15.87
CA ILE A 149 13.95 -16.17 14.96
C ILE A 149 15.23 -15.87 15.71
N PRO A 150 16.19 -16.79 15.74
CA PRO A 150 17.48 -16.51 16.36
C PRO A 150 18.14 -15.31 15.66
N PRO A 151 18.69 -14.37 16.43
CA PRO A 151 19.31 -13.19 15.85
C PRO A 151 20.53 -13.58 15.00
N TYR A 152 20.78 -12.83 13.96
CA TYR A 152 21.99 -13.00 13.17
C TYR A 152 23.25 -12.91 14.03
N SER A 153 24.30 -13.58 13.59
CA SER A 153 25.62 -13.40 14.22
C SER A 153 26.02 -11.93 14.19
N LYS A 154 26.80 -11.50 15.20
CA LYS A 154 27.29 -10.12 15.25
C LYS A 154 27.97 -9.70 13.94
N LYS A 155 28.75 -10.59 13.32
CA LYS A 155 29.42 -10.32 12.04
C LYS A 155 28.42 -10.06 10.91
N ALA A 156 27.36 -10.87 10.79
CA ALA A 156 26.34 -10.67 9.80
C ALA A 156 25.56 -9.37 10.04
N PHE A 157 25.20 -9.09 11.28
CA PHE A 157 24.56 -7.84 11.66
C PHE A 157 25.42 -6.61 11.31
N ASP A 158 26.71 -6.64 11.65
CA ASP A 158 27.64 -5.54 11.37
C ASP A 158 27.79 -5.33 9.84
N SER A 159 27.79 -6.39 9.06
CA SER A 159 27.80 -6.30 7.58
C SER A 159 26.55 -5.66 7.01
N ILE A 160 25.38 -6.06 7.50
CA ILE A 160 24.09 -5.46 7.11
C ILE A 160 24.05 -4.00 7.54
N LYS A 161 24.43 -3.70 8.78
CA LYS A 161 24.49 -2.33 9.33
C LYS A 161 25.39 -1.42 8.50
N ALA A 162 26.51 -1.94 7.99
CA ALA A 162 27.43 -1.18 7.15
C ALA A 162 26.78 -0.73 5.83
N MET A 163 25.77 -1.44 5.31
CA MET A 163 25.01 -1.03 4.12
C MET A 163 24.17 0.24 4.35
N PHE A 164 23.86 0.55 5.60
CA PHE A 164 23.13 1.74 6.02
C PHE A 164 24.07 2.81 6.62
N ALA A 165 25.39 2.64 6.48
CA ALA A 165 26.33 3.63 6.92
C ALA A 165 26.22 4.90 6.08
N TYR A 166 26.44 6.02 6.70
CA TYR A 166 26.46 7.33 6.07
C TYR A 166 27.79 8.03 6.33
N GLU A 167 28.11 9.00 5.49
CA GLU A 167 29.33 9.79 5.68
C GLU A 167 29.18 10.70 6.91
N PRO A 168 30.09 10.63 7.90
CA PRO A 168 30.09 11.51 9.06
C PRO A 168 30.58 12.89 8.66
N SER A 169 29.72 13.71 8.10
CA SER A 169 30.00 15.10 7.78
C SER A 169 29.44 16.06 8.85
N PRO A 170 30.04 17.22 9.08
CA PRO A 170 29.47 18.26 9.93
C PRO A 170 28.08 18.65 9.40
N LEU A 171 27.11 18.78 10.30
CA LEU A 171 25.75 19.16 9.91
C LEU A 171 25.66 20.58 9.31
N ASP A 172 26.54 21.47 9.74
CA ASP A 172 26.58 22.88 9.30
C ASP A 172 25.17 23.51 9.20
N PRO A 173 24.44 23.64 10.32
CA PRO A 173 23.05 24.08 10.32
C PRO A 173 22.96 25.56 10.02
N VAL A 174 22.08 25.93 9.10
CA VAL A 174 21.75 27.32 8.76
C VAL A 174 20.25 27.55 8.96
N VAL A 175 19.89 28.51 9.80
CA VAL A 175 18.49 28.91 9.99
C VAL A 175 18.10 29.85 8.85
N GLU A 176 17.34 29.34 7.90
CA GLU A 176 16.86 30.07 6.72
C GLU A 176 15.70 31.02 7.05
N SER A 177 14.84 30.60 7.94
CA SER A 177 13.73 31.43 8.36
C SER A 177 13.22 31.04 9.75
N ARG A 178 12.66 32.03 10.47
CA ARG A 178 11.98 31.84 11.75
C ARG A 178 10.64 32.52 11.70
N LYS A 179 9.56 31.79 11.93
CA LYS A 179 8.19 32.31 11.86
C LYS A 179 7.40 31.93 13.11
N LYS A 180 6.61 32.85 13.62
CA LYS A 180 5.65 32.55 14.66
C LYS A 180 4.61 31.61 14.08
N GLY A 181 4.43 30.45 14.70
CA GLY A 181 3.41 29.48 14.37
C GLY A 181 2.05 29.82 15.02
N GLY A 182 1.23 28.81 15.31
CA GLY A 182 0.02 28.96 16.09
C GLY A 182 0.32 29.36 17.55
N ARG A 183 -0.62 29.10 18.44
CA ARG A 183 -0.43 29.39 19.87
C ARG A 183 0.72 28.53 20.44
N GLY A 184 1.73 29.18 21.02
CA GLY A 184 2.74 28.54 21.85
C GLY A 184 3.94 27.90 21.11
N TRP A 185 4.14 28.15 19.80
CA TRP A 185 5.30 27.61 19.08
C TRP A 185 5.85 28.54 17.99
N ILE A 186 7.10 28.28 17.63
CA ILE A 186 7.84 28.94 16.56
C ILE A 186 8.32 27.89 15.57
N ARG A 187 8.14 28.12 14.27
CA ARG A 187 8.71 27.29 13.22
C ARG A 187 10.02 27.89 12.71
N GLU A 188 11.06 27.09 12.76
CA GLU A 188 12.30 27.37 12.07
C GLU A 188 12.43 26.46 10.85
N THR A 189 12.83 27.04 9.73
CA THR A 189 13.31 26.28 8.58
C THR A 189 14.82 26.28 8.64
N VAL A 190 15.39 25.12 8.79
CA VAL A 190 16.84 24.92 8.94
C VAL A 190 17.33 24.06 7.78
N THR A 191 18.43 24.45 7.16
CA THR A 191 19.14 23.59 6.23
C THR A 191 20.36 22.99 6.91
N ILE A 192 20.64 21.72 6.62
CA ILE A 192 21.81 20.99 7.10
C ILE A 192 22.48 20.25 5.94
N ASN A 193 23.75 19.91 6.10
CA ASN A 193 24.40 19.02 5.15
C ASN A 193 23.78 17.63 5.22
N ALA A 194 23.43 17.10 4.03
CA ALA A 194 23.09 15.69 3.90
C ALA A 194 24.35 14.82 4.17
N ALA A 195 24.12 13.58 4.57
CA ALA A 195 25.22 12.62 4.76
C ALA A 195 25.67 11.99 3.43
N TYR A 196 25.39 12.63 2.28
CA TYR A 196 25.69 12.14 0.95
C TYR A 196 25.70 13.30 -0.08
N ASN A 197 26.46 13.15 -1.13
CA ASN A 197 26.45 13.98 -2.36
C ASN A 197 26.62 15.50 -2.16
N ASN A 198 27.14 15.99 -1.05
CA ASN A 198 27.22 17.43 -0.74
C ASN A 198 25.89 18.18 -0.89
N GLU A 199 24.77 17.49 -0.68
CA GLU A 199 23.44 18.08 -0.74
C GLU A 199 23.05 18.76 0.57
N ARG A 200 22.08 19.69 0.49
CA ARG A 200 21.48 20.32 1.67
C ARG A 200 20.08 19.76 1.89
N LEU A 201 19.80 19.35 3.12
CA LEU A 201 18.47 18.92 3.56
C LEU A 201 17.75 20.08 4.24
N ILE A 202 16.46 20.21 3.96
CA ILE A 202 15.58 21.17 4.64
C ILE A 202 14.87 20.45 5.78
N ILE A 203 14.95 21.02 6.97
CA ILE A 203 14.28 20.55 8.19
C ILE A 203 13.35 21.65 8.69
N HIS A 204 12.15 21.30 9.05
CA HIS A 204 11.25 22.19 9.78
C HIS A 204 11.25 21.81 11.25
N LEU A 205 11.65 22.74 12.11
CA LEU A 205 11.64 22.58 13.57
C LEU A 205 10.49 23.39 14.16
N ASP A 206 9.57 22.71 14.82
CA ASP A 206 8.52 23.36 15.60
C ASP A 206 8.96 23.38 17.06
N LEU A 207 9.31 24.56 17.56
CA LEU A 207 9.86 24.78 18.89
C LEU A 207 8.80 25.40 19.79
N PRO A 208 8.52 24.81 20.97
CA PRO A 208 7.58 25.41 21.92
C PRO A 208 8.13 26.74 22.49
N THR A 209 7.22 27.68 22.79
CA THR A 209 7.57 29.00 23.36
C THR A 209 7.34 29.09 24.85
N ASP A 210 6.59 28.15 25.41
CA ASP A 210 6.14 28.13 26.81
C ASP A 210 6.97 27.23 27.73
N CYS A 211 7.92 26.51 27.18
CA CYS A 211 8.87 25.69 27.95
C CYS A 211 10.31 25.91 27.50
N LYS A 212 11.25 25.43 28.33
CA LYS A 212 12.70 25.54 28.10
C LYS A 212 13.32 24.18 27.77
N PRO A 213 14.41 24.15 26.96
CA PRO A 213 15.13 22.91 26.72
C PRO A 213 15.65 22.28 28.04
N PRO A 214 15.92 20.95 28.08
CA PRO A 214 15.87 20.04 26.94
C PRO A 214 14.43 19.63 26.57
N TYR A 215 14.15 19.52 25.27
CA TYR A 215 12.85 19.09 24.74
C TYR A 215 12.83 17.59 24.48
N LYS A 216 11.66 16.96 24.65
CA LYS A 216 11.40 15.66 24.03
C LYS A 216 11.23 15.87 22.52
N THR A 217 11.99 15.14 21.74
CA THR A 217 12.02 15.31 20.28
C THR A 217 11.15 14.25 19.61
N LEU A 218 10.20 14.69 18.77
CA LEU A 218 9.46 13.86 17.85
C LEU A 218 9.98 14.12 16.43
N VAL A 219 10.43 13.06 15.75
CA VAL A 219 10.86 13.15 14.35
C VAL A 219 9.76 12.60 13.46
N TYR A 220 9.25 13.44 12.56
CA TYR A 220 8.22 13.06 11.60
C TYR A 220 8.79 12.97 10.19
N PHE A 221 8.68 11.79 9.58
CA PHE A 221 8.93 11.58 8.17
C PHE A 221 7.60 11.46 7.44
N PRO A 222 7.30 12.32 6.46
CA PRO A 222 6.08 12.22 5.70
C PRO A 222 6.05 10.93 4.88
N GLY A 223 4.87 10.34 4.75
CA GLY A 223 4.65 9.14 3.92
C GLY A 223 4.79 9.43 2.42
N GLY A 224 4.68 8.39 1.58
CA GLY A 224 4.90 8.44 0.13
C GLY A 224 4.11 9.51 -0.63
N ASN A 225 2.97 9.95 -0.10
CA ASN A 225 2.21 11.06 -0.68
C ASN A 225 2.97 12.41 -0.69
N ALA A 226 4.03 12.54 0.10
CA ALA A 226 4.89 13.72 0.09
C ALA A 226 5.54 13.96 -1.26
N PHE A 227 5.91 12.90 -1.96
CA PHE A 227 6.54 12.99 -3.28
C PHE A 227 5.64 13.59 -4.37
N LYS A 228 4.32 13.55 -4.16
CA LYS A 228 3.33 14.11 -5.10
C LYS A 228 3.10 15.61 -4.89
N GLN A 229 3.63 16.19 -3.82
CA GLN A 229 3.37 17.58 -3.46
C GLN A 229 4.54 18.49 -3.84
N LYS A 230 4.26 19.52 -4.66
CA LYS A 230 5.24 20.55 -5.04
C LYS A 230 5.47 21.61 -3.96
N LYS A 231 4.62 21.67 -2.94
CA LYS A 231 4.70 22.61 -1.81
C LYS A 231 4.17 21.94 -0.54
N ILE A 232 4.81 22.24 0.58
CA ILE A 232 4.30 21.85 1.89
C ILE A 232 3.04 22.66 2.16
N SER A 233 1.87 21.99 2.16
CA SER A 233 0.58 22.59 2.53
C SER A 233 0.32 22.44 4.02
N ARG A 234 -0.57 23.27 4.59
CA ARG A 234 -1.00 23.12 5.99
C ARG A 234 -1.52 21.73 6.34
N ASN A 235 -2.16 21.05 5.40
CA ASN A 235 -2.70 19.71 5.58
C ASN A 235 -1.63 18.60 5.63
N PHE A 236 -0.37 18.96 5.35
CA PHE A 236 0.76 18.04 5.37
C PHE A 236 1.54 18.08 6.68
N LEU A 237 1.40 19.14 7.39
CA LEU A 237 2.01 19.34 8.70
C LEU A 237 0.92 19.02 9.72
N TRP A 238 1.01 17.86 10.33
CA TRP A 238 0.28 17.60 11.57
C TRP A 238 0.56 18.75 12.50
N GLU A 239 -0.48 19.37 13.01
CA GLU A 239 -0.27 20.29 14.12
C GLU A 239 0.20 19.43 15.30
N PRO A 240 1.38 19.73 15.89
CA PRO A 240 1.96 18.90 16.97
C PRO A 240 1.02 18.67 18.17
N TRP A 241 -0.06 19.42 18.23
CA TRP A 241 -1.03 19.43 19.31
C TRP A 241 -2.08 18.32 19.23
N ASP A 242 -2.20 17.64 18.10
CA ASP A 242 -3.08 16.47 17.96
C ASP A 242 -2.46 15.19 18.57
N LEU A 243 -1.25 15.30 19.11
CA LEU A 243 -0.45 14.18 19.67
C LEU A 243 -0.19 14.27 21.19
N ILE A 244 -0.75 15.27 21.89
CA ILE A 244 -0.55 15.45 23.35
C ILE A 244 -1.85 15.28 24.11
#